data_a783b23905462f12700f4fe426d08a18
#
_entry.id   a783b23905462f12700f4fe426d08a18
#
_cell.length_a   1.000
_cell.length_b   1.000
_cell.length_c   1.000
_cell.angle_alpha   90.00
_cell.angle_beta   90.00
_cell.angle_gamma   90.00
#
_symmetry.space_group_name_H-M   'P 1'
#
loop_
_entity.id
_entity.type
_entity.pdbx_description
1 polymer ?
#
loop_
_entity_poly.entity_id
_entity_poly.type
_entity_poly.pdbx_seq_one_letter_code
_entity_poly.pdbx_strand_id
1 'polypeptide(L)'
;QLESIDIKNDDKEIKSIKTDYALGFFGLIMQLGPIANWGLNIDKKTIQVDTEKFETNQKGIYAVGDICNYPGKLKLILSGFHEGALAARACFKLARPNEKYRFEFTTTSSNLLKRLGKKE
;
A
#
# COMPACT_ATOMS: atom_id res chain seq x y z
N GLN A 1 -9.17 -29.17 15.55
CA GLN A 1 -8.17 -29.59 14.55
C GLN A 1 -8.86 -29.73 13.20
N LEU A 2 -8.26 -29.23 12.12
CA LEU A 2 -8.80 -29.41 10.76
C LEU A 2 -8.55 -30.86 10.34
N GLU A 3 -9.55 -31.50 9.76
CA GLU A 3 -9.45 -32.88 9.31
C GLU A 3 -9.59 -33.00 7.78
N SER A 4 -10.40 -32.13 7.20
CA SER A 4 -10.62 -32.07 5.75
C SER A 4 -11.16 -30.72 5.33
N ILE A 5 -11.03 -30.41 4.03
CA ILE A 5 -11.70 -29.29 3.36
C ILE A 5 -12.51 -29.82 2.18
N ASP A 6 -13.71 -29.26 2.03
CA ASP A 6 -14.57 -29.53 0.90
C ASP A 6 -14.36 -28.45 -0.17
N ILE A 7 -13.96 -28.87 -1.37
CA ILE A 7 -13.78 -28.02 -2.53
C ILE A 7 -14.94 -28.26 -3.49
N LYS A 8 -15.60 -27.18 -3.87
CA LYS A 8 -16.66 -27.20 -4.88
C LYS A 8 -16.08 -26.73 -6.22
N ASN A 9 -16.22 -27.55 -7.25
CA ASN A 9 -15.84 -27.21 -8.62
C ASN A 9 -16.94 -26.39 -9.33
N ASP A 10 -16.66 -25.96 -10.57
CA ASP A 10 -17.61 -25.20 -11.40
C ASP A 10 -18.88 -25.98 -11.71
N ASP A 11 -18.80 -27.31 -11.80
CA ASP A 11 -19.93 -28.23 -12.01
C ASP A 11 -20.73 -28.48 -10.75
N LYS A 12 -20.39 -27.78 -9.65
CA LYS A 12 -21.01 -27.90 -8.31
C LYS A 12 -20.77 -29.25 -7.61
N GLU A 13 -19.86 -30.06 -8.09
CA GLU A 13 -19.46 -31.28 -7.41
C GLU A 13 -18.56 -30.92 -6.22
N ILE A 14 -18.75 -31.63 -5.12
CA ILE A 14 -17.98 -31.45 -3.89
C ILE A 14 -16.96 -32.57 -3.77
N LYS A 15 -15.69 -32.17 -3.64
CA LYS A 15 -14.59 -33.10 -3.35
C LYS A 15 -13.99 -32.78 -1.99
N SER A 16 -14.02 -33.75 -1.08
CA SER A 16 -13.37 -33.64 0.23
C SER A 16 -11.90 -34.04 0.14
N ILE A 17 -11.02 -33.19 0.66
CA ILE A 17 -9.57 -33.41 0.73
C ILE A 17 -9.16 -33.45 2.18
N LYS A 18 -8.60 -34.59 2.64
CA LYS A 18 -8.00 -34.69 3.97
C LYS A 18 -6.80 -33.78 4.09
N THR A 19 -6.78 -32.92 5.11
CA THR A 19 -5.67 -32.00 5.36
C THR A 19 -5.67 -31.52 6.79
N ASP A 20 -4.49 -31.29 7.35
CA ASP A 20 -4.31 -30.74 8.70
C ASP A 20 -4.23 -29.21 8.68
N TYR A 21 -3.86 -28.62 7.53
CA TYR A 21 -3.67 -27.16 7.36
C TYR A 21 -4.25 -26.69 6.04
N ALA A 22 -4.81 -25.50 6.03
CA ALA A 22 -5.27 -24.81 4.83
C ALA A 22 -4.71 -23.38 4.78
N LEU A 23 -4.07 -23.03 3.67
CA LEU A 23 -3.56 -21.69 3.41
C LEU A 23 -4.38 -21.05 2.30
N GLY A 24 -5.12 -20.00 2.62
CA GLY A 24 -5.98 -19.28 1.68
C GLY A 24 -5.25 -18.15 0.96
N PHE A 25 -5.06 -18.27 -0.34
CA PHE A 25 -4.48 -17.23 -1.22
C PHE A 25 -5.49 -16.78 -2.26
N PHE A 26 -6.68 -16.38 -1.83
CA PHE A 26 -7.81 -16.06 -2.71
C PHE A 26 -7.77 -14.65 -3.30
N GLY A 27 -6.71 -13.88 -3.01
CA GLY A 27 -6.63 -12.48 -3.39
C GLY A 27 -7.45 -11.55 -2.49
N LEU A 28 -7.55 -10.30 -2.90
CA LEU A 28 -8.19 -9.23 -2.13
C LEU A 28 -9.44 -8.71 -2.84
N ILE A 29 -10.52 -8.60 -2.09
CA ILE A 29 -11.71 -7.86 -2.52
C ILE A 29 -11.68 -6.50 -1.84
N MET A 30 -11.53 -5.44 -2.61
CA MET A 30 -11.48 -4.07 -2.10
C MET A 30 -12.81 -3.68 -1.47
N GLN A 31 -12.75 -3.27 -0.21
CA GLN A 31 -13.87 -2.69 0.54
C GLN A 31 -13.38 -1.44 1.26
N LEU A 32 -13.90 -0.28 0.83
CA LEU A 32 -13.45 1.02 1.38
C LEU A 32 -14.01 1.29 2.79
N GLY A 33 -15.11 0.63 3.16
CA GLY A 33 -15.74 0.86 4.46
C GLY A 33 -16.04 2.34 4.71
N PRO A 34 -15.76 2.88 5.91
CA PRO A 34 -16.02 4.28 6.26
C PRO A 34 -15.26 5.29 5.36
N ILE A 35 -14.13 4.90 4.77
CA ILE A 35 -13.33 5.76 3.88
C ILE A 35 -14.16 6.25 2.69
N ALA A 36 -15.13 5.48 2.24
CA ALA A 36 -16.02 5.86 1.16
C ALA A 36 -16.79 7.17 1.42
N ASN A 37 -16.95 7.55 2.70
CA ASN A 37 -17.70 8.72 3.14
C ASN A 37 -16.81 9.94 3.46
N TRP A 38 -15.52 9.88 3.19
CA TRP A 38 -14.57 10.97 3.50
C TRP A 38 -14.53 12.08 2.43
N GLY A 39 -15.41 12.01 1.41
CA GLY A 39 -15.43 12.99 0.32
C GLY A 39 -14.26 12.86 -0.64
N LEU A 40 -13.66 11.68 -0.72
CA LEU A 40 -12.59 11.36 -1.66
C LEU A 40 -13.14 11.09 -3.05
N ASN A 41 -12.37 11.41 -4.09
CA ASN A 41 -12.68 11.01 -5.46
C ASN A 41 -12.43 9.51 -5.62
N ILE A 42 -13.52 8.74 -5.72
CA ILE A 42 -13.47 7.27 -5.80
C ILE A 42 -13.89 6.84 -7.21
N ASP A 43 -13.08 5.98 -7.81
CA ASP A 43 -13.39 5.28 -9.06
C ASP A 43 -13.21 3.79 -8.85
N LYS A 44 -14.27 2.99 -9.15
CA LYS A 44 -14.26 1.52 -9.06
C LYS A 44 -13.66 0.96 -7.78
N LYS A 45 -14.03 1.54 -6.63
CA LYS A 45 -13.52 1.22 -5.29
C LYS A 45 -12.03 1.56 -5.07
N THR A 46 -11.45 2.41 -5.89
CA THR A 46 -10.09 2.95 -5.72
C THR A 46 -10.12 4.45 -5.57
N ILE A 47 -9.13 5.01 -4.88
CA ILE A 47 -9.04 6.43 -4.57
C ILE A 47 -8.17 7.11 -5.63
N GLN A 48 -8.70 8.14 -6.28
CA GLN A 48 -7.93 8.93 -7.24
C GLN A 48 -6.90 9.80 -6.53
N VAL A 49 -5.69 9.83 -7.06
CA VAL A 49 -4.56 10.61 -6.53
C VAL A 49 -3.81 11.29 -7.66
N ASP A 50 -3.09 12.39 -7.33
CA ASP A 50 -2.09 12.94 -8.24
C ASP A 50 -0.83 12.04 -8.27
N THR A 51 -0.09 12.06 -9.36
CA THR A 51 1.11 11.22 -9.53
C THR A 51 2.40 11.86 -9.01
N GLU A 52 2.34 13.13 -8.58
CA GLU A 52 3.52 13.81 -8.04
C GLU A 52 3.73 13.49 -6.55
N LYS A 53 2.63 13.44 -5.79
CA LYS A 53 2.65 13.33 -4.32
C LYS A 53 1.81 12.16 -3.80
N PHE A 54 0.94 11.61 -4.63
CA PHE A 54 -0.09 10.63 -4.24
C PHE A 54 -1.10 11.21 -3.23
N GLU A 55 -1.31 12.54 -3.30
CA GLU A 55 -2.33 13.24 -2.53
C GLU A 55 -3.69 13.07 -3.20
N THR A 56 -4.73 12.93 -2.39
CA THR A 56 -6.11 12.85 -2.86
C THR A 56 -6.66 14.26 -3.13
N ASN A 57 -7.93 14.35 -3.53
CA ASN A 57 -8.64 15.65 -3.60
C ASN A 57 -8.81 16.32 -2.23
N GLN A 58 -8.63 15.59 -1.13
CA GLN A 58 -8.65 16.13 0.24
C GLN A 58 -7.21 16.36 0.71
N LYS A 59 -6.87 17.63 0.98
CA LYS A 59 -5.52 18.03 1.40
C LYS A 59 -5.07 17.28 2.66
N GLY A 60 -3.87 16.75 2.62
CA GLY A 60 -3.27 15.99 3.73
C GLY A 60 -3.70 14.54 3.81
N ILE A 61 -4.53 14.07 2.88
CA ILE A 61 -4.87 12.65 2.74
C ILE A 61 -4.19 12.10 1.50
N TYR A 62 -3.41 11.04 1.69
CA TYR A 62 -2.63 10.36 0.67
C TYR A 62 -3.10 8.92 0.53
N ALA A 63 -3.06 8.38 -0.69
CA ALA A 63 -3.38 6.98 -0.92
C ALA A 63 -2.29 6.34 -1.80
N VAL A 64 -1.79 5.18 -1.40
CA VAL A 64 -0.72 4.45 -2.08
C VAL A 64 -1.03 2.96 -2.13
N GLY A 65 -0.36 2.21 -3.00
CA GLY A 65 -0.59 0.77 -3.17
C GLY A 65 -1.86 0.48 -3.96
N ASP A 66 -2.44 -0.67 -3.76
CA ASP A 66 -3.56 -1.18 -4.57
C ASP A 66 -4.85 -0.36 -4.45
N ILE A 67 -4.97 0.42 -3.36
CA ILE A 67 -6.15 1.26 -3.12
C ILE A 67 -6.15 2.53 -3.98
N CYS A 68 -4.99 3.05 -4.39
CA CYS A 68 -4.93 4.26 -5.19
C CYS A 68 -5.07 3.98 -6.68
N ASN A 69 -5.57 5.00 -7.41
CA ASN A 69 -5.74 4.95 -8.85
C ASN A 69 -5.25 6.25 -9.51
N TYR A 70 -4.53 6.08 -10.62
CA TYR A 70 -4.03 7.15 -11.48
C TYR A 70 -3.75 6.57 -12.89
N PRO A 71 -3.63 7.40 -13.94
CA PRO A 71 -3.31 6.93 -15.28
C PRO A 71 -2.00 6.11 -15.31
N GLY A 72 -2.06 4.89 -15.85
CA GLY A 72 -0.92 3.98 -15.92
C GLY A 72 -0.62 3.20 -14.64
N LYS A 73 -1.54 3.17 -13.67
CA LYS A 73 -1.39 2.40 -12.43
C LYS A 73 -1.17 0.91 -12.69
N LEU A 74 -0.10 0.38 -12.14
CA LEU A 74 0.16 -1.05 -12.04
C LEU A 74 0.04 -1.49 -10.56
N LYS A 75 -0.78 -2.50 -10.30
CA LYS A 75 -0.96 -3.07 -8.96
C LYS A 75 0.18 -4.05 -8.65
N LEU A 76 1.34 -3.50 -8.34
CA LEU A 76 2.55 -4.23 -7.99
C LEU A 76 3.08 -3.72 -6.65
N ILE A 77 3.72 -4.60 -5.89
CA ILE A 77 4.40 -4.23 -4.64
C ILE A 77 5.44 -3.15 -4.89
N LEU A 78 6.20 -3.27 -5.99
CA LEU A 78 7.19 -2.26 -6.40
C LEU A 78 6.56 -0.87 -6.60
N SER A 79 5.41 -0.79 -7.28
CA SER A 79 4.69 0.47 -7.46
C SER A 79 4.28 1.08 -6.12
N GLY A 80 3.74 0.27 -5.21
CA GLY A 80 3.34 0.72 -3.88
C GLY A 80 4.50 1.28 -3.06
N PHE A 81 5.69 0.69 -3.12
CA PHE A 81 6.88 1.24 -2.47
C PHE A 81 7.32 2.58 -3.05
N HIS A 82 7.32 2.72 -4.37
CA HIS A 82 7.64 3.98 -5.04
C HIS A 82 6.64 5.08 -4.66
N GLU A 83 5.36 4.79 -4.75
CA GLU A 83 4.27 5.68 -4.37
C GLU A 83 4.40 6.12 -2.91
N GLY A 84 4.68 5.17 -2.01
CA GLY A 84 4.91 5.43 -0.59
C GLY A 84 6.09 6.38 -0.34
N ALA A 85 7.17 6.24 -1.08
CA ALA A 85 8.34 7.12 -0.97
C ALA A 85 7.99 8.58 -1.36
N LEU A 86 7.20 8.78 -2.43
CA LEU A 86 6.77 10.10 -2.87
C LEU A 86 5.76 10.72 -1.89
N ALA A 87 4.77 9.93 -1.44
CA ALA A 87 3.81 10.37 -0.43
C ALA A 87 4.49 10.74 0.89
N ALA A 88 5.44 9.94 1.38
CA ALA A 88 6.18 10.24 2.60
C ALA A 88 6.95 11.57 2.51
N ARG A 89 7.56 11.85 1.35
CA ARG A 89 8.22 13.12 1.10
C ARG A 89 7.25 14.30 1.14
N ALA A 90 6.06 14.14 0.58
CA ALA A 90 5.01 15.17 0.62
C ALA A 90 4.47 15.37 2.04
N CYS A 91 4.22 14.29 2.77
CA CYS A 91 3.83 14.32 4.19
C CYS A 91 4.86 15.06 5.05
N PHE A 92 6.17 14.80 4.84
CA PHE A 92 7.21 15.49 5.59
C PHE A 92 7.12 17.02 5.42
N LYS A 93 6.97 17.49 4.19
CA LYS A 93 6.83 18.93 3.91
C LYS A 93 5.59 19.55 4.58
N LEU A 94 4.50 18.80 4.65
CA LEU A 94 3.26 19.26 5.27
C LEU A 94 3.38 19.27 6.80
N ALA A 95 3.94 18.22 7.40
CA ALA A 95 4.08 18.08 8.84
C ALA A 95 5.19 18.95 9.44
N ARG A 96 6.21 19.28 8.63
CA ARG A 96 7.40 20.01 9.06
C ARG A 96 7.75 21.13 8.08
N PRO A 97 6.91 22.16 7.92
CA PRO A 97 7.07 23.18 6.88
C PRO A 97 8.34 24.02 7.04
N ASN A 98 8.86 24.13 8.26
CA ASN A 98 10.06 24.91 8.58
C ASN A 98 11.37 24.11 8.52
N GLU A 99 11.27 22.80 8.28
CA GLU A 99 12.45 21.95 8.18
C GLU A 99 12.84 21.72 6.71
N LYS A 100 14.14 21.85 6.41
CA LYS A 100 14.66 21.48 5.09
C LYS A 100 14.67 19.96 4.94
N TYR A 101 13.89 19.45 3.98
CA TYR A 101 14.03 18.07 3.54
C TYR A 101 15.37 17.90 2.82
N ARG A 102 16.28 17.08 3.37
CA ARG A 102 17.50 16.65 2.70
C ARG A 102 17.31 15.25 2.17
N PHE A 103 17.43 15.10 0.87
CA PHE A 103 17.52 13.77 0.29
C PHE A 103 18.98 13.29 0.47
N GLU A 104 19.15 12.19 1.19
CA GLU A 104 20.45 11.56 1.42
C GLU A 104 20.39 10.10 0.96
N PHE A 105 21.41 9.66 0.26
CA PHE A 105 21.57 8.22 0.02
C PHE A 105 22.06 7.55 1.30
N THR A 106 21.60 6.31 1.54
CA THR A 106 22.00 5.53 2.73
C THR A 106 23.52 5.36 2.82
N THR A 107 24.19 5.25 1.69
CA THR A 107 25.65 5.11 1.59
C THR A 107 26.45 6.37 1.97
N THR A 108 25.83 7.53 1.94
CA THR A 108 26.48 8.84 2.22
C THR A 108 25.85 9.56 3.41
N SER A 109 24.90 8.95 4.10
CA SER A 109 24.23 9.56 5.25
C SER A 109 25.09 9.45 6.51
N SER A 110 25.66 10.59 6.94
CA SER A 110 26.40 10.68 8.20
C SER A 110 25.52 10.32 9.42
N ASN A 111 24.22 10.63 9.36
CA ASN A 111 23.28 10.26 10.41
C ASN A 111 23.08 8.75 10.52
N LEU A 112 23.02 8.06 9.37
CA LEU A 112 22.90 6.60 9.37
C LEU A 112 24.20 5.95 9.86
N LEU A 113 25.35 6.44 9.44
CA LEU A 113 26.66 5.94 9.89
C LEU A 113 26.79 6.06 11.41
N LYS A 114 26.42 7.20 12.00
CA LYS A 114 26.40 7.40 13.46
C LYS A 114 25.48 6.41 14.17
N ARG A 115 24.26 6.17 13.65
CA ARG A 115 23.31 5.19 14.23
C ARG A 115 23.84 3.76 14.16
N LEU A 116 24.61 3.43 13.14
CA LEU A 116 25.25 2.13 12.97
C LEU A 116 26.58 2.01 13.74
N GLY A 117 26.99 3.04 14.52
CA GLY A 117 28.24 3.04 15.26
C GLY A 117 29.51 3.08 14.38
N LYS A 118 29.38 3.44 13.11
CA LYS A 118 30.52 3.59 12.20
C LYS A 118 31.03 5.02 12.26
N LYS A 119 32.34 5.18 12.41
CA LYS A 119 33.03 6.46 12.25
C LYS A 119 33.20 6.76 10.76
N GLU A 120 33.14 8.05 10.42
CA GLU A 120 33.53 8.56 9.09
C GLU A 120 34.97 8.18 8.78
#